data_93fd8b4b9d5fd1e1af0114be3f27a778
#
_entry.id   93fd8b4b9d5fd1e1af0114be3f27a778
#
_cell.length_a   1.000
_cell.length_b   1.000
_cell.length_c   1.000
_cell.angle_alpha   90.00
_cell.angle_beta   90.00
_cell.angle_gamma   90.00
#
_symmetry.space_group_name_H-M   'P 1'
#
loop_
_entity.id
_entity.type
_entity.pdbx_description
1 polymer ?
#
loop_
_entity_poly.entity_id
_entity_poly.type
_entity_poly.pdbx_seq_one_letter_code
_entity_poly.pdbx_strand_id
1 'polypeptide(L)'
;MSPLALLACGLIIVVGGILWLRLHAFLALVLGAYAVALLTPSSALRSYADGRVAKGDLTAKVAAKFPEKPASARVADEFGKTCANLGILIAMATIIGEAMLLSGAAEAIAAAMLRWLGAARAHWAFFTTSFLLCIPVMLDTVMVLLAPLLKAVARKTQRDYLLLVLCTVAGGTITHSLVPPTPGPLFVAGELGVPLGLMIGMGSAIGLGAALTGVAFAKVVNRGQTLAIPEEENAAPPARDLPPLWLALLPVILPVALIGLAASYPHGWLLQTLGEKDMALTLGALAALLPLTFRADKKIAANAVGTALASGAVIVLIIGAGGAFGGVLRQTGIAETFGTLLGHAHSFALPVVFLITMLVRTAQGSATVAMITAAPIAKAFLESGSAHVHPVYFAIAIGCGSKPVAWMNDAGFWIISKSTGLSERQTLRTVTPMMALQGFAGLALTIVCAWLWPMV
;
A
#
# COMPACT_ATOMS: atom_id res chain seq x y z
N MET A 1 -7.35 15.19 29.29
CA MET A 1 -8.16 14.25 28.51
C MET A 1 -7.50 12.87 28.59
N SER A 2 -8.29 11.79 28.56
CA SER A 2 -7.70 10.44 28.48
C SER A 2 -7.05 10.21 27.09
N PRO A 3 -6.04 9.32 26.99
CA PRO A 3 -5.43 9.01 25.69
C PRO A 3 -6.43 8.50 24.65
N LEU A 4 -7.45 7.74 25.05
CA LEU A 4 -8.53 7.29 24.16
C LEU A 4 -9.40 8.45 23.67
N ALA A 5 -9.68 9.45 24.52
CA ALA A 5 -10.43 10.64 24.08
C ALA A 5 -9.62 11.49 23.10
N LEU A 6 -8.28 11.55 23.24
CA LEU A 6 -7.38 12.22 22.30
C LEU A 6 -7.33 11.47 20.95
N LEU A 7 -7.26 10.13 20.99
CA LEU A 7 -7.36 9.30 19.79
C LEU A 7 -8.69 9.52 19.07
N ALA A 8 -9.81 9.45 19.82
CA ALA A 8 -11.14 9.66 19.24
C ALA A 8 -11.28 11.07 18.64
N CYS A 9 -10.83 12.11 19.34
CA CYS A 9 -10.82 13.47 18.83
C CYS A 9 -10.01 13.60 17.52
N GLY A 10 -8.78 13.05 17.51
CA GLY A 10 -7.95 13.04 16.30
C GLY A 10 -8.61 12.31 15.14
N LEU A 11 -9.17 11.12 15.37
CA LEU A 11 -9.88 10.35 14.33
C LEU A 11 -11.15 11.07 13.84
N ILE A 12 -11.93 11.69 14.71
CA ILE A 12 -13.11 12.48 14.32
C ILE A 12 -12.68 13.63 13.41
N ILE A 13 -11.59 14.34 13.72
CA ILE A 13 -11.09 15.42 12.88
C ILE A 13 -10.60 14.88 11.53
N VAL A 14 -9.83 13.79 11.51
CA VAL A 14 -9.32 13.21 10.27
C VAL A 14 -10.46 12.69 9.40
N VAL A 15 -11.29 11.81 9.94
CA VAL A 15 -12.39 11.18 9.20
C VAL A 15 -13.49 12.18 8.89
N GLY A 16 -13.90 13.00 9.86
CA GLY A 16 -14.91 14.05 9.68
C GLY A 16 -14.46 15.14 8.72
N GLY A 17 -13.18 15.54 8.80
CA GLY A 17 -12.57 16.49 7.86
C GLY A 17 -12.65 16.01 6.41
N ILE A 18 -12.35 14.73 6.18
CA ILE A 18 -12.42 14.15 4.84
C ILE A 18 -13.89 13.98 4.38
N LEU A 19 -14.77 13.44 5.23
CA LEU A 19 -16.15 13.09 4.84
C LEU A 19 -17.08 14.29 4.74
N TRP A 20 -17.08 15.17 5.75
CA TRP A 20 -18.05 16.26 5.84
C TRP A 20 -17.52 17.54 5.24
N LEU A 21 -16.24 17.87 5.50
CA LEU A 21 -15.62 19.10 4.98
C LEU A 21 -14.93 18.86 3.63
N ARG A 22 -14.86 17.61 3.14
CA ARG A 22 -14.22 17.22 1.88
C ARG A 22 -12.76 17.70 1.79
N LEU A 23 -12.07 17.76 2.91
CA LEU A 23 -10.67 18.17 2.96
C LEU A 23 -9.80 17.12 2.28
N HIS A 24 -8.73 17.59 1.66
CA HIS A 24 -7.67 16.69 1.20
C HIS A 24 -7.06 15.92 2.38
N ALA A 25 -6.72 14.65 2.20
CA ALA A 25 -6.20 13.76 3.26
C ALA A 25 -5.01 14.37 4.03
N PHE A 26 -4.09 15.04 3.32
CA PHE A 26 -2.98 15.76 3.91
C PHE A 26 -3.44 16.78 4.97
N LEU A 27 -4.38 17.66 4.61
CA LEU A 27 -4.88 18.68 5.53
C LEU A 27 -5.61 18.07 6.73
N ALA A 28 -6.44 17.06 6.50
CA ALA A 28 -7.17 16.39 7.57
C ALA A 28 -6.21 15.73 8.58
N LEU A 29 -5.16 15.04 8.11
CA LEU A 29 -4.14 14.42 8.96
C LEU A 29 -3.33 15.46 9.74
N VAL A 30 -2.92 16.56 9.10
CA VAL A 30 -2.18 17.64 9.76
C VAL A 30 -3.05 18.31 10.82
N LEU A 31 -4.32 18.61 10.53
CA LEU A 31 -5.25 19.19 11.51
C LEU A 31 -5.50 18.24 12.69
N GLY A 32 -5.68 16.95 12.42
CA GLY A 32 -5.76 15.91 13.45
C GLY A 32 -4.50 15.85 14.32
N ALA A 33 -3.32 15.92 13.69
CA ALA A 33 -2.04 15.96 14.41
C ALA A 33 -1.92 17.18 15.30
N TYR A 34 -2.27 18.38 14.81
CA TYR A 34 -2.27 19.60 15.62
C TYR A 34 -3.27 19.53 16.78
N ALA A 35 -4.47 19.03 16.55
CA ALA A 35 -5.47 18.91 17.63
C ALA A 35 -4.98 17.96 18.73
N VAL A 36 -4.45 16.79 18.38
CA VAL A 36 -3.88 15.85 19.36
C VAL A 36 -2.68 16.48 20.07
N ALA A 37 -1.77 17.12 19.33
CA ALA A 37 -0.58 17.74 19.92
C ALA A 37 -0.91 18.88 20.90
N LEU A 38 -1.89 19.73 20.58
CA LEU A 38 -2.33 20.84 21.43
C LEU A 38 -3.05 20.36 22.70
N LEU A 39 -3.85 19.30 22.58
CA LEU A 39 -4.64 18.77 23.69
C LEU A 39 -3.87 17.77 24.59
N THR A 40 -2.67 17.35 24.18
CA THR A 40 -1.84 16.42 24.96
C THR A 40 -1.30 17.11 26.23
N PRO A 41 -1.58 16.61 27.45
CA PRO A 41 -1.14 17.25 28.67
C PRO A 41 0.37 17.09 28.88
N SER A 42 0.99 18.08 29.54
CA SER A 42 2.44 18.09 29.82
C SER A 42 2.90 16.88 30.65
N SER A 43 2.03 16.31 31.50
CA SER A 43 2.33 15.07 32.23
C SER A 43 2.55 13.88 31.29
N ALA A 44 1.71 13.71 30.26
CA ALA A 44 1.88 12.65 29.26
C ALA A 44 3.17 12.87 28.45
N LEU A 45 3.49 14.12 28.09
CA LEU A 45 4.74 14.45 27.39
C LEU A 45 5.99 14.10 28.21
N ARG A 46 5.95 14.32 29.53
CA ARG A 46 7.05 13.92 30.45
C ARG A 46 7.18 12.41 30.49
N SER A 47 6.09 11.67 30.77
CA SER A 47 6.09 10.20 30.79
C SER A 47 6.63 9.61 29.47
N TYR A 48 6.20 10.15 28.33
CA TYR A 48 6.72 9.76 27.02
C TYR A 48 8.23 10.01 26.88
N ALA A 49 8.69 11.20 27.27
CA ALA A 49 10.11 11.57 27.19
C ALA A 49 10.97 10.68 28.09
N ASP A 50 10.54 10.42 29.33
CA ASP A 50 11.23 9.53 30.29
C ASP A 50 11.29 8.10 29.77
N GLY A 51 10.21 7.59 29.17
CA GLY A 51 10.19 6.28 28.52
C GLY A 51 11.18 6.17 27.35
N ARG A 52 11.40 7.26 26.60
CA ARG A 52 12.41 7.33 25.51
C ARG A 52 13.84 7.38 26.04
N VAL A 53 14.07 8.00 27.20
CA VAL A 53 15.38 7.96 27.88
C VAL A 53 15.70 6.53 28.35
N ALA A 54 14.72 5.85 28.93
CA ALA A 54 14.87 4.46 29.38
C ALA A 54 15.23 3.50 28.22
N LYS A 55 14.75 3.80 27.00
CA LYS A 55 15.09 3.04 25.77
C LYS A 55 16.39 3.50 25.11
N GLY A 56 17.06 4.52 25.63
CA GLY A 56 18.29 5.05 25.04
C GLY A 56 18.09 5.96 23.80
N ASP A 57 16.86 6.31 23.46
CA ASP A 57 16.51 7.10 22.27
C ASP A 57 16.64 8.61 22.47
N LEU A 58 16.60 9.07 23.72
CA LEU A 58 16.75 10.47 24.08
C LEU A 58 17.76 10.63 25.22
N THR A 59 18.52 11.73 25.20
CA THR A 59 19.32 12.10 26.34
C THR A 59 18.46 12.76 27.43
N ALA A 60 18.78 12.59 28.70
CA ALA A 60 18.05 13.20 29.81
C ALA A 60 17.88 14.72 29.67
N LYS A 61 18.88 15.42 29.09
CA LYS A 61 18.83 16.86 28.83
C LYS A 61 17.75 17.25 27.81
N VAL A 62 17.57 16.44 26.76
CA VAL A 62 16.55 16.66 25.73
C VAL A 62 15.18 16.30 26.28
N ALA A 63 15.06 15.22 27.04
CA ALA A 63 13.83 14.78 27.66
C ALA A 63 13.25 15.82 28.63
N ALA A 64 14.08 16.44 29.45
CA ALA A 64 13.68 17.50 30.37
C ALA A 64 12.99 18.70 29.70
N LYS A 65 13.44 19.05 28.47
CA LYS A 65 12.89 20.16 27.68
C LYS A 65 11.73 19.73 26.75
N PHE A 66 11.48 18.45 26.60
CA PHE A 66 10.47 17.94 25.65
C PHE A 66 9.06 18.44 25.93
N PRO A 67 8.56 18.53 27.20
CA PRO A 67 7.23 19.06 27.49
C PRO A 67 7.04 20.55 27.15
N GLU A 68 8.14 21.32 27.07
CA GLU A 68 8.14 22.74 26.72
C GLU A 68 8.12 22.98 25.21
N LYS A 69 8.36 21.91 24.41
CA LYS A 69 8.41 21.99 22.96
C LYS A 69 7.04 22.33 22.38
N PRO A 70 6.91 23.40 21.56
CA PRO A 70 5.64 23.78 20.95
C PRO A 70 4.97 22.61 20.17
N ALA A 71 3.64 22.57 20.20
CA ALA A 71 2.90 21.54 19.44
C ALA A 71 3.26 21.55 17.95
N SER A 72 3.43 22.74 17.35
CA SER A 72 3.86 22.89 15.96
C SER A 72 5.22 22.26 15.68
N ALA A 73 6.20 22.45 16.56
CA ALA A 73 7.51 21.87 16.40
C ALA A 73 7.50 20.34 16.57
N ARG A 74 6.66 19.80 17.46
CA ARG A 74 6.47 18.35 17.64
C ARG A 74 5.86 17.72 16.39
N VAL A 75 4.83 18.33 15.81
CA VAL A 75 4.20 17.89 14.55
C VAL A 75 5.21 17.94 13.40
N ALA A 76 5.95 19.06 13.27
CA ALA A 76 6.95 19.22 12.20
C ALA A 76 8.09 18.21 12.30
N ASP A 77 8.56 17.89 13.50
CA ASP A 77 9.60 16.88 13.70
C ASP A 77 9.16 15.48 13.26
N GLU A 78 7.97 15.05 13.69
CA GLU A 78 7.45 13.73 13.32
C GLU A 78 7.14 13.64 11.81
N PHE A 79 6.67 14.74 11.22
CA PHE A 79 6.52 14.88 9.77
C PHE A 79 7.88 14.71 9.07
N GLY A 80 8.88 15.48 9.48
CA GLY A 80 10.22 15.45 8.90
C GLY A 80 10.91 14.09 9.03
N LYS A 81 10.79 13.42 10.19
CA LYS A 81 11.32 12.07 10.39
C LYS A 81 10.71 11.07 9.39
N THR A 82 9.41 11.14 9.18
CA THR A 82 8.73 10.23 8.26
C THR A 82 9.13 10.50 6.82
N CYS A 83 9.22 11.77 6.41
CA CYS A 83 9.70 12.14 5.09
C CYS A 83 11.17 11.71 4.86
N ALA A 84 12.03 11.86 5.86
CA ALA A 84 13.42 11.44 5.78
C ALA A 84 13.57 9.92 5.60
N ASN A 85 12.72 9.13 6.26
CA ASN A 85 12.78 7.67 6.22
C ASN A 85 12.18 7.05 4.94
N LEU A 86 11.22 7.72 4.30
CA LEU A 86 10.42 7.12 3.23
C LEU A 86 10.42 7.94 1.93
N GLY A 87 10.90 9.19 1.95
CA GLY A 87 10.79 10.09 0.80
C GLY A 87 11.52 9.57 -0.44
N ILE A 88 12.77 9.11 -0.29
CA ILE A 88 13.57 8.55 -1.40
C ILE A 88 12.89 7.27 -1.92
N LEU A 89 12.48 6.37 -1.03
CA LEU A 89 11.81 5.12 -1.41
C LEU A 89 10.58 5.37 -2.29
N ILE A 90 9.74 6.32 -1.89
CA ILE A 90 8.51 6.65 -2.62
C ILE A 90 8.83 7.29 -3.96
N ALA A 91 9.78 8.21 -4.00
CA ALA A 91 10.23 8.84 -5.24
C ALA A 91 10.74 7.80 -6.24
N MET A 92 11.59 6.86 -5.80
CA MET A 92 12.10 5.80 -6.67
C MET A 92 10.99 4.83 -7.11
N ALA A 93 10.08 4.46 -6.23
CA ALA A 93 8.93 3.61 -6.57
C ALA A 93 8.01 4.24 -7.62
N THR A 94 7.74 5.55 -7.51
CA THR A 94 6.93 6.26 -8.51
C THR A 94 7.64 6.38 -9.87
N ILE A 95 8.97 6.57 -9.87
CA ILE A 95 9.77 6.57 -11.10
C ILE A 95 9.73 5.19 -11.77
N ILE A 96 9.86 4.09 -11.00
CA ILE A 96 9.74 2.73 -11.54
C ILE A 96 8.37 2.56 -12.22
N GLY A 97 7.30 2.93 -11.53
CA GLY A 97 5.93 2.81 -12.06
C GLY A 97 5.74 3.56 -13.38
N GLU A 98 6.08 4.85 -13.42
CA GLU A 98 5.93 5.69 -14.61
C GLU A 98 6.80 5.22 -15.77
N ALA A 99 8.06 4.88 -15.49
CA ALA A 99 8.99 4.40 -16.52
C ALA A 99 8.53 3.07 -17.14
N MET A 100 8.02 2.14 -16.35
CA MET A 100 7.48 0.85 -16.83
C MET A 100 6.27 1.04 -17.75
N LEU A 101 5.46 2.06 -17.49
CA LEU A 101 4.31 2.41 -18.35
C LEU A 101 4.76 2.99 -19.69
N LEU A 102 5.59 4.03 -19.62
CA LEU A 102 6.00 4.75 -20.83
C LEU A 102 6.92 3.93 -21.74
N SER A 103 7.71 3.01 -21.17
CA SER A 103 8.58 2.12 -21.93
C SER A 103 7.87 0.95 -22.63
N GLY A 104 6.59 0.70 -22.31
CA GLY A 104 5.88 -0.51 -22.75
C GLY A 104 6.28 -1.78 -22.02
N ALA A 105 7.01 -1.67 -20.88
CA ALA A 105 7.42 -2.83 -20.10
C ALA A 105 6.20 -3.59 -19.54
N ALA A 106 5.17 -2.88 -19.12
CA ALA A 106 3.96 -3.48 -18.62
C ALA A 106 3.20 -4.28 -19.69
N GLU A 107 3.13 -3.75 -20.92
CA GLU A 107 2.56 -4.45 -22.10
C GLU A 107 3.40 -5.67 -22.47
N ALA A 108 4.74 -5.57 -22.40
CA ALA A 108 5.63 -6.70 -22.66
C ALA A 108 5.41 -7.87 -21.71
N ILE A 109 5.21 -7.58 -20.41
CA ILE A 109 4.88 -8.57 -19.39
C ILE A 109 3.52 -9.22 -19.70
N ALA A 110 2.49 -8.42 -19.98
CA ALA A 110 1.16 -8.93 -20.31
C ALA A 110 1.17 -9.83 -21.57
N ALA A 111 1.87 -9.40 -22.62
CA ALA A 111 2.01 -10.16 -23.86
C ALA A 111 2.77 -11.48 -23.62
N ALA A 112 3.80 -11.50 -22.78
CA ALA A 112 4.52 -12.69 -22.43
C ALA A 112 3.65 -13.69 -21.64
N MET A 113 2.90 -13.21 -20.64
CA MET A 113 1.99 -14.07 -19.87
C MET A 113 0.89 -14.67 -20.76
N LEU A 114 0.34 -13.90 -21.69
CA LEU A 114 -0.64 -14.40 -22.66
C LEU A 114 -0.04 -15.43 -23.62
N ARG A 115 1.21 -15.26 -24.05
CA ARG A 115 1.89 -16.27 -24.88
C ARG A 115 2.13 -17.58 -24.13
N TRP A 116 2.54 -17.53 -22.86
CA TRP A 116 2.85 -18.70 -22.07
C TRP A 116 1.62 -19.49 -21.64
N LEU A 117 0.55 -18.78 -21.24
CA LEU A 117 -0.66 -19.42 -20.71
C LEU A 117 -1.71 -19.67 -21.80
N GLY A 118 -1.59 -19.03 -22.94
CA GLY A 118 -2.52 -19.15 -24.08
C GLY A 118 -3.88 -18.48 -23.82
N ALA A 119 -4.66 -18.35 -24.90
CA ALA A 119 -5.98 -17.69 -24.87
C ALA A 119 -7.00 -18.40 -23.95
N ALA A 120 -6.92 -19.74 -23.86
CA ALA A 120 -7.81 -20.53 -23.00
C ALA A 120 -7.64 -20.23 -21.50
N ARG A 121 -6.45 -19.78 -21.09
CA ARG A 121 -6.12 -19.41 -19.72
C ARG A 121 -5.84 -17.91 -19.56
N ALA A 122 -6.39 -17.07 -20.42
CA ALA A 122 -6.16 -15.64 -20.41
C ALA A 122 -6.47 -14.98 -19.05
N HIS A 123 -7.49 -15.46 -18.31
CA HIS A 123 -7.79 -14.96 -16.98
C HIS A 123 -6.61 -15.13 -15.99
N TRP A 124 -5.84 -16.22 -16.08
CA TRP A 124 -4.62 -16.40 -15.29
C TRP A 124 -3.49 -15.50 -15.77
N ALA A 125 -3.39 -15.26 -17.09
CA ALA A 125 -2.39 -14.35 -17.64
C ALA A 125 -2.60 -12.92 -17.12
N PHE A 126 -3.83 -12.45 -17.14
CA PHE A 126 -4.16 -11.11 -16.61
C PHE A 126 -4.04 -11.03 -15.08
N PHE A 127 -4.42 -12.09 -14.37
CA PHE A 127 -4.20 -12.19 -12.93
C PHE A 127 -2.73 -12.06 -12.56
N THR A 128 -1.86 -12.88 -13.17
CA THR A 128 -0.41 -12.86 -12.86
C THR A 128 0.25 -11.57 -13.31
N THR A 129 -0.14 -11.03 -14.47
CA THR A 129 0.35 -9.73 -14.93
C THR A 129 0.00 -8.63 -13.95
N SER A 130 -1.26 -8.53 -13.55
CA SER A 130 -1.69 -7.50 -12.60
C SER A 130 -1.07 -7.69 -11.22
N PHE A 131 -0.94 -8.93 -10.75
CA PHE A 131 -0.25 -9.24 -9.49
C PHE A 131 1.19 -8.75 -9.50
N LEU A 132 1.94 -9.00 -10.58
CA LEU A 132 3.34 -8.58 -10.71
C LEU A 132 3.47 -7.07 -10.93
N LEU A 133 2.65 -6.49 -11.80
CA LEU A 133 2.72 -5.06 -12.10
C LEU A 133 2.32 -4.19 -10.92
N CYS A 134 1.36 -4.61 -10.11
CA CYS A 134 0.92 -3.84 -8.95
C CYS A 134 1.89 -3.90 -7.75
N ILE A 135 3.04 -4.57 -7.88
CA ILE A 135 4.15 -4.44 -6.93
C ILE A 135 4.74 -3.02 -7.00
N PRO A 136 5.24 -2.51 -8.17
CA PRO A 136 5.73 -1.15 -8.27
C PRO A 136 4.70 -0.14 -8.80
N VAL A 137 3.65 -0.57 -9.48
CA VAL A 137 2.70 0.30 -10.20
C VAL A 137 1.37 0.36 -9.45
N MET A 138 0.75 1.53 -9.42
CA MET A 138 -0.59 1.68 -8.83
C MET A 138 -1.64 0.91 -9.65
N LEU A 139 -2.61 0.29 -8.96
CA LEU A 139 -3.67 -0.48 -9.61
C LEU A 139 -4.43 0.34 -10.67
N ASP A 140 -4.72 1.58 -10.37
CA ASP A 140 -5.46 2.49 -11.25
C ASP A 140 -4.80 2.58 -12.63
N THR A 141 -3.50 2.74 -12.64
CA THR A 141 -2.69 2.84 -13.84
C THR A 141 -2.62 1.50 -14.58
N VAL A 142 -2.46 0.40 -13.85
CA VAL A 142 -2.47 -0.96 -14.42
C VAL A 142 -3.83 -1.28 -15.07
N MET A 143 -4.94 -0.86 -14.47
CA MET A 143 -6.28 -1.07 -15.03
C MET A 143 -6.49 -0.29 -16.33
N VAL A 144 -6.10 0.99 -16.37
CA VAL A 144 -6.18 1.81 -17.59
C VAL A 144 -5.34 1.19 -18.71
N LEU A 145 -4.13 0.74 -18.39
CA LEU A 145 -3.21 0.14 -19.36
C LEU A 145 -3.73 -1.21 -19.90
N LEU A 146 -4.22 -2.08 -19.03
CA LEU A 146 -4.66 -3.42 -19.42
C LEU A 146 -6.06 -3.44 -20.05
N ALA A 147 -6.90 -2.42 -19.83
CA ALA A 147 -8.27 -2.39 -20.32
C ALA A 147 -8.39 -2.58 -21.85
N PRO A 148 -7.60 -1.92 -22.73
CA PRO A 148 -7.64 -2.17 -24.17
C PRO A 148 -7.28 -3.62 -24.51
N LEU A 149 -6.28 -4.18 -23.83
CA LEU A 149 -5.83 -5.56 -24.06
C LEU A 149 -6.88 -6.58 -23.57
N LEU A 150 -7.53 -6.33 -22.43
CA LEU A 150 -8.67 -7.12 -21.95
C LEU A 150 -9.79 -7.19 -22.97
N LYS A 151 -10.17 -6.03 -23.55
CA LYS A 151 -11.19 -5.92 -24.60
C LYS A 151 -10.77 -6.67 -25.87
N ALA A 152 -9.54 -6.50 -26.31
CA ALA A 152 -9.00 -7.18 -27.51
C ALA A 152 -9.02 -8.71 -27.36
N VAL A 153 -8.55 -9.23 -26.21
CA VAL A 153 -8.55 -10.68 -25.93
C VAL A 153 -9.98 -11.22 -25.83
N ALA A 154 -10.87 -10.50 -25.15
CA ALA A 154 -12.28 -10.89 -25.03
C ALA A 154 -12.99 -10.93 -26.39
N ARG A 155 -12.76 -9.95 -27.26
CA ARG A 155 -13.26 -9.95 -28.65
C ARG A 155 -12.76 -11.14 -29.46
N LYS A 156 -11.47 -11.47 -29.33
CA LYS A 156 -10.87 -12.62 -30.02
C LYS A 156 -11.41 -13.95 -29.54
N THR A 157 -11.65 -14.08 -28.23
CA THR A 157 -12.13 -15.33 -27.61
C THR A 157 -13.66 -15.41 -27.56
N GLN A 158 -14.37 -14.30 -27.75
CA GLN A 158 -15.85 -14.15 -27.65
C GLN A 158 -16.41 -14.64 -26.31
N ARG A 159 -15.61 -14.64 -25.23
CA ARG A 159 -15.96 -15.21 -23.93
C ARG A 159 -15.35 -14.44 -22.76
N ASP A 160 -16.01 -14.55 -21.62
CA ASP A 160 -15.44 -14.34 -20.29
C ASP A 160 -14.85 -12.94 -20.02
N TYR A 161 -15.35 -11.87 -20.70
CA TYR A 161 -14.80 -10.52 -20.47
C TYR A 161 -14.88 -10.10 -19.00
N LEU A 162 -16.00 -10.37 -18.31
CA LEU A 162 -16.13 -10.11 -16.87
C LEU A 162 -15.10 -10.88 -16.05
N LEU A 163 -14.84 -12.15 -16.38
CA LEU A 163 -13.83 -12.96 -15.71
C LEU A 163 -12.44 -12.37 -15.88
N LEU A 164 -12.09 -11.92 -17.10
CA LEU A 164 -10.79 -11.29 -17.35
C LEU A 164 -10.62 -10.02 -16.51
N VAL A 165 -11.63 -9.16 -16.46
CA VAL A 165 -11.64 -7.94 -15.66
C VAL A 165 -11.48 -8.26 -14.18
N LEU A 166 -12.31 -9.15 -13.63
CA LEU A 166 -12.29 -9.48 -12.20
C LEU A 166 -10.98 -10.17 -11.78
N CYS A 167 -10.40 -11.03 -12.63
CA CYS A 167 -9.10 -11.64 -12.33
C CYS A 167 -7.97 -10.61 -12.35
N THR A 168 -8.00 -9.62 -13.25
CA THR A 168 -7.05 -8.49 -13.24
C THR A 168 -7.17 -7.70 -11.94
N VAL A 169 -8.38 -7.34 -11.56
CA VAL A 169 -8.62 -6.61 -10.30
C VAL A 169 -8.20 -7.46 -9.11
N ALA A 170 -8.50 -8.77 -9.09
CA ALA A 170 -8.15 -9.67 -8.00
C ALA A 170 -6.64 -9.74 -7.75
N GLY A 171 -5.83 -9.84 -8.80
CA GLY A 171 -4.37 -9.85 -8.67
C GLY A 171 -3.83 -8.51 -8.17
N GLY A 172 -4.27 -7.41 -8.79
CA GLY A 172 -3.70 -6.10 -8.55
C GLY A 172 -4.08 -5.47 -7.22
N THR A 173 -5.35 -5.57 -6.80
CA THR A 173 -5.82 -4.91 -5.58
C THR A 173 -5.11 -5.36 -4.33
N ILE A 174 -4.92 -6.65 -4.17
CA ILE A 174 -4.33 -7.22 -2.97
C ILE A 174 -2.82 -6.95 -2.92
N THR A 175 -2.13 -7.11 -4.05
CA THR A 175 -0.69 -6.84 -4.16
C THR A 175 -0.38 -5.39 -3.84
N HIS A 176 -1.14 -4.45 -4.41
CA HIS A 176 -1.01 -3.02 -4.14
C HIS A 176 -1.10 -2.66 -2.65
N SER A 177 -1.79 -3.44 -1.84
CA SER A 177 -1.98 -3.15 -0.41
C SER A 177 -1.14 -3.99 0.54
N LEU A 178 -0.50 -5.06 0.07
CA LEU A 178 0.29 -5.94 0.92
C LEU A 178 1.77 -5.95 0.57
N VAL A 179 2.13 -5.58 -0.67
CA VAL A 179 3.51 -5.75 -1.15
C VAL A 179 4.17 -4.41 -1.43
N PRO A 180 5.22 -4.04 -0.68
CA PRO A 180 6.09 -2.91 -1.04
C PRO A 180 6.71 -3.12 -2.44
N PRO A 181 7.10 -2.06 -3.17
CA PRO A 181 7.28 -0.68 -2.72
C PRO A 181 6.07 0.25 -2.88
N THR A 182 4.85 -0.28 -3.08
CA THR A 182 3.67 0.59 -3.10
C THR A 182 3.56 1.40 -1.80
N PRO A 183 3.06 2.67 -1.86
CA PRO A 183 3.18 3.64 -0.76
C PRO A 183 2.55 3.20 0.56
N GLY A 184 1.38 2.55 0.50
CA GLY A 184 0.67 2.08 1.69
C GLY A 184 1.47 1.04 2.49
N PRO A 185 1.77 -0.13 1.91
CA PRO A 185 2.58 -1.17 2.57
C PRO A 185 3.96 -0.68 3.00
N LEU A 186 4.58 0.20 2.19
CA LEU A 186 5.88 0.79 2.50
C LEU A 186 5.83 1.63 3.78
N PHE A 187 4.81 2.50 3.91
CA PHE A 187 4.60 3.29 5.12
C PHE A 187 4.33 2.39 6.34
N VAL A 188 3.44 1.42 6.19
CA VAL A 188 3.07 0.52 7.29
C VAL A 188 4.30 -0.28 7.77
N ALA A 189 5.10 -0.82 6.84
CA ALA A 189 6.34 -1.52 7.19
C ALA A 189 7.31 -0.61 7.94
N GLY A 190 7.52 0.63 7.46
CA GLY A 190 8.38 1.62 8.11
C GLY A 190 7.88 2.04 9.49
N GLU A 191 6.58 2.30 9.64
CA GLU A 191 5.98 2.72 10.90
C GLU A 191 6.03 1.62 11.96
N LEU A 192 5.77 0.35 11.57
CA LEU A 192 5.78 -0.80 12.49
C LEU A 192 7.17 -1.42 12.68
N GLY A 193 8.21 -0.90 12.00
CA GLY A 193 9.58 -1.43 12.09
C GLY A 193 9.75 -2.81 11.44
N VAL A 194 8.93 -3.15 10.44
CA VAL A 194 9.01 -4.43 9.73
C VAL A 194 10.10 -4.37 8.66
N PRO A 195 11.05 -5.31 8.65
CA PRO A 195 12.03 -5.40 7.57
C PRO A 195 11.37 -5.52 6.21
N LEU A 196 11.82 -4.72 5.23
CA LEU A 196 11.15 -4.62 3.92
C LEU A 196 11.09 -5.97 3.18
N GLY A 197 12.19 -6.74 3.23
CA GLY A 197 12.23 -8.08 2.63
C GLY A 197 11.20 -9.04 3.23
N LEU A 198 11.02 -9.01 4.56
CA LEU A 198 10.00 -9.81 5.25
C LEU A 198 8.59 -9.36 4.84
N MET A 199 8.36 -8.04 4.77
CA MET A 199 7.06 -7.52 4.32
C MET A 199 6.74 -7.92 2.88
N ILE A 200 7.73 -7.88 1.96
CA ILE A 200 7.57 -8.34 0.58
C ILE A 200 7.24 -9.85 0.56
N GLY A 201 8.00 -10.67 1.27
CA GLY A 201 7.82 -12.13 1.30
C GLY A 201 6.45 -12.54 1.86
N MET A 202 6.15 -12.08 3.08
CA MET A 202 4.89 -12.42 3.76
C MET A 202 3.68 -11.79 3.07
N GLY A 203 3.82 -10.52 2.63
CA GLY A 203 2.79 -9.82 1.87
C GLY A 203 2.47 -10.51 0.54
N SER A 204 3.49 -11.00 -0.17
CA SER A 204 3.30 -11.77 -1.41
C SER A 204 2.65 -13.14 -1.15
N ALA A 205 3.08 -13.87 -0.13
CA ALA A 205 2.56 -15.20 0.18
C ALA A 205 1.08 -15.14 0.63
N ILE A 206 0.77 -14.33 1.63
CA ILE A 206 -0.60 -14.17 2.13
C ILE A 206 -1.46 -13.46 1.07
N GLY A 207 -0.88 -12.46 0.37
CA GLY A 207 -1.55 -11.76 -0.72
C GLY A 207 -1.93 -12.68 -1.86
N LEU A 208 -1.08 -13.62 -2.26
CA LEU A 208 -1.41 -14.61 -3.29
C LEU A 208 -2.58 -15.49 -2.84
N GLY A 209 -2.56 -15.99 -1.60
CA GLY A 209 -3.67 -16.76 -1.05
C GLY A 209 -5.00 -15.98 -1.08
N ALA A 210 -4.97 -14.73 -0.63
CA ALA A 210 -6.14 -13.84 -0.66
C ALA A 210 -6.59 -13.52 -2.11
N ALA A 211 -5.65 -13.26 -3.02
CA ALA A 211 -5.94 -13.00 -4.43
C ALA A 211 -6.64 -14.19 -5.11
N LEU A 212 -6.23 -15.42 -4.78
CA LEU A 212 -6.86 -16.64 -5.32
C LEU A 212 -8.33 -16.77 -4.90
N THR A 213 -8.73 -16.29 -3.73
CA THR A 213 -10.16 -16.23 -3.36
C THR A 213 -10.94 -15.29 -4.27
N GLY A 214 -10.31 -14.17 -4.70
CA GLY A 214 -10.88 -13.27 -5.70
C GLY A 214 -11.06 -13.94 -7.07
N VAL A 215 -10.10 -14.77 -7.52
CA VAL A 215 -10.24 -15.57 -8.75
C VAL A 215 -11.38 -16.60 -8.62
N ALA A 216 -11.49 -17.26 -7.48
CA ALA A 216 -12.59 -18.20 -7.23
C ALA A 216 -13.95 -17.49 -7.28
N PHE A 217 -14.06 -16.33 -6.63
CA PHE A 217 -15.24 -15.47 -6.69
C PHE A 217 -15.56 -15.05 -8.13
N ALA A 218 -14.55 -14.57 -8.89
CA ALA A 218 -14.71 -14.16 -10.28
C ALA A 218 -15.28 -15.27 -11.16
N LYS A 219 -14.81 -16.52 -10.99
CA LYS A 219 -15.33 -17.70 -11.70
C LYS A 219 -16.80 -18.00 -11.36
N VAL A 220 -17.20 -17.83 -10.10
CA VAL A 220 -18.60 -18.04 -9.67
C VAL A 220 -19.51 -16.96 -10.27
N VAL A 221 -19.12 -15.70 -10.15
CA VAL A 221 -19.92 -14.57 -10.66
C VAL A 221 -20.05 -14.60 -12.18
N ASN A 222 -18.98 -14.97 -12.90
CA ASN A 222 -18.98 -15.04 -14.35
C ASN A 222 -19.96 -16.10 -14.92
N ARG A 223 -20.35 -17.12 -14.13
CA ARG A 223 -21.36 -18.13 -14.55
C ARG A 223 -22.77 -17.55 -14.63
N GLY A 224 -23.07 -16.52 -13.85
CA GLY A 224 -24.40 -15.93 -13.75
C GLY A 224 -24.54 -14.54 -14.37
N GLN A 225 -23.45 -13.94 -14.81
CA GLN A 225 -23.44 -12.58 -15.36
C GLN A 225 -22.53 -12.50 -16.58
N THR A 226 -23.05 -11.92 -17.65
CA THR A 226 -22.27 -11.59 -18.84
C THR A 226 -22.07 -10.08 -18.90
N LEU A 227 -20.86 -9.64 -19.22
CA LEU A 227 -20.54 -8.25 -19.50
C LEU A 227 -20.36 -8.10 -21.01
N ALA A 228 -21.13 -7.21 -21.60
CA ALA A 228 -20.94 -6.85 -23.02
C ALA A 228 -19.55 -6.19 -23.18
N ILE A 229 -18.83 -6.58 -24.23
CA ILE A 229 -17.56 -5.96 -24.54
C ILE A 229 -17.88 -4.57 -25.12
N PRO A 230 -17.38 -3.47 -24.52
CA PRO A 230 -17.67 -2.13 -25.01
C PRO A 230 -17.25 -1.98 -26.48
N GLU A 231 -18.13 -1.42 -27.30
CA GLU A 231 -17.80 -1.00 -28.66
C GLU A 231 -16.94 0.26 -28.57
N GLU A 232 -15.64 0.11 -28.70
CA GLU A 232 -14.75 1.26 -28.94
C GLU A 232 -14.48 1.37 -30.43
N GLU A 233 -14.56 2.58 -30.94
CA GLU A 233 -14.04 2.92 -32.26
C GLU A 233 -12.57 2.47 -32.35
N ASN A 234 -12.26 1.72 -33.39
CA ASN A 234 -11.03 1.08 -33.82
C ASN A 234 -9.71 1.81 -33.50
N ALA A 235 -9.28 1.85 -32.28
CA ALA A 235 -7.91 2.14 -31.97
C ALA A 235 -7.26 0.88 -31.37
N ALA A 236 -6.81 -0.02 -32.25
CA ALA A 236 -5.75 -0.94 -31.85
C ALA A 236 -4.61 -0.06 -31.32
N PRO A 237 -4.07 -0.35 -30.11
CA PRO A 237 -2.93 0.41 -29.64
C PRO A 237 -1.86 0.38 -30.73
N PRO A 238 -1.22 1.54 -31.06
CA PRO A 238 -0.20 1.58 -32.07
C PRO A 238 0.84 0.51 -31.76
N ALA A 239 1.26 -0.26 -32.76
CA ALA A 239 2.30 -1.26 -32.62
C ALA A 239 3.55 -0.56 -32.10
N ARG A 240 3.83 -0.70 -30.81
CA ARG A 240 5.05 -0.22 -30.17
C ARG A 240 6.06 -1.36 -30.13
N ASP A 241 7.32 -1.06 -30.40
CA ASP A 241 8.40 -1.98 -30.14
C ASP A 241 8.51 -2.18 -28.62
N LEU A 242 8.06 -3.34 -28.15
CA LEU A 242 8.08 -3.67 -26.73
C LEU A 242 9.51 -4.05 -26.28
N PRO A 243 9.93 -3.69 -25.08
CA PRO A 243 11.20 -4.17 -24.53
C PRO A 243 11.19 -5.68 -24.36
N PRO A 244 12.36 -6.35 -24.41
CA PRO A 244 12.44 -7.77 -24.09
C PRO A 244 12.01 -8.04 -22.66
N LEU A 245 11.39 -9.18 -22.41
CA LEU A 245 10.77 -9.51 -21.12
C LEU A 245 11.73 -9.40 -19.92
N TRP A 246 13.00 -9.82 -20.08
CA TRP A 246 13.99 -9.70 -19.01
C TRP A 246 14.21 -8.24 -18.59
N LEU A 247 14.25 -7.31 -19.56
CA LEU A 247 14.43 -5.89 -19.29
C LEU A 247 13.15 -5.27 -18.69
N ALA A 248 11.98 -5.75 -19.11
CA ALA A 248 10.71 -5.33 -18.54
C ALA A 248 10.52 -5.77 -17.08
N LEU A 249 11.04 -6.95 -16.70
CA LEU A 249 10.97 -7.49 -15.34
C LEU A 249 12.07 -6.97 -14.41
N LEU A 250 13.17 -6.50 -14.96
CA LEU A 250 14.35 -6.09 -14.20
C LEU A 250 14.03 -5.04 -13.11
N PRO A 251 13.23 -3.98 -13.37
CA PRO A 251 12.89 -2.99 -12.35
C PRO A 251 12.13 -3.56 -11.13
N VAL A 252 11.43 -4.66 -11.30
CA VAL A 252 10.67 -5.33 -10.24
C VAL A 252 11.54 -6.32 -9.49
N ILE A 253 12.27 -7.16 -10.23
CA ILE A 253 13.04 -8.28 -9.67
C ILE A 253 14.31 -7.77 -8.98
N LEU A 254 15.01 -6.79 -9.56
CA LEU A 254 16.29 -6.31 -9.06
C LEU A 254 16.24 -5.80 -7.62
N PRO A 255 15.35 -4.87 -7.23
CA PRO A 255 15.27 -4.43 -5.84
C PRO A 255 14.94 -5.56 -4.87
N VAL A 256 13.98 -6.42 -5.22
CA VAL A 256 13.57 -7.55 -4.38
C VAL A 256 14.72 -8.54 -4.17
N ALA A 257 15.46 -8.85 -5.24
CA ALA A 257 16.61 -9.74 -5.17
C ALA A 257 17.75 -9.14 -4.32
N LEU A 258 18.07 -7.85 -4.50
CA LEU A 258 19.12 -7.18 -3.73
C LEU A 258 18.79 -7.13 -2.23
N ILE A 259 17.55 -6.76 -1.87
CA ILE A 259 17.08 -6.72 -0.47
C ILE A 259 17.09 -8.13 0.13
N GLY A 260 16.62 -9.14 -0.62
CA GLY A 260 16.60 -10.54 -0.16
C GLY A 260 18.00 -11.13 0.02
N LEU A 261 18.91 -10.86 -0.91
CA LEU A 261 20.30 -11.30 -0.81
C LEU A 261 21.04 -10.62 0.36
N ALA A 262 20.84 -9.32 0.56
CA ALA A 262 21.42 -8.61 1.70
C ALA A 262 20.95 -9.18 3.04
N ALA A 263 19.68 -9.53 3.15
CA ALA A 263 19.14 -10.17 4.35
C ALA A 263 19.74 -11.57 4.60
N SER A 264 20.09 -12.30 3.53
CA SER A 264 20.65 -13.66 3.60
C SER A 264 22.17 -13.68 3.86
N TYR A 265 22.90 -12.61 3.48
CA TYR A 265 24.35 -12.51 3.59
C TYR A 265 24.77 -11.28 4.38
N PRO A 266 24.65 -11.28 5.72
CA PRO A 266 24.88 -10.10 6.56
C PRO A 266 26.33 -9.59 6.62
N HIS A 267 27.31 -10.39 6.19
CA HIS A 267 28.74 -10.02 6.26
C HIS A 267 29.32 -9.45 4.95
N GLY A 268 28.55 -9.37 3.87
CA GLY A 268 29.01 -8.85 2.58
C GLY A 268 28.78 -7.33 2.46
N TRP A 269 29.80 -6.49 2.70
CA TRP A 269 29.67 -5.02 2.66
C TRP A 269 29.00 -4.51 1.37
N LEU A 270 29.37 -5.06 0.23
CA LEU A 270 28.81 -4.67 -1.07
C LEU A 270 27.32 -5.03 -1.18
N LEU A 271 26.94 -6.26 -0.76
CA LEU A 271 25.54 -6.69 -0.76
C LEU A 271 24.71 -5.90 0.24
N GLN A 272 25.27 -5.57 1.42
CA GLN A 272 24.59 -4.72 2.40
C GLN A 272 24.35 -3.31 1.84
N THR A 273 25.33 -2.74 1.15
CA THR A 273 25.18 -1.41 0.52
C THR A 273 24.18 -1.42 -0.64
N LEU A 274 24.27 -2.40 -1.55
CA LEU A 274 23.36 -2.49 -2.71
C LEU A 274 21.95 -2.95 -2.35
N GLY A 275 21.82 -3.76 -1.31
CA GLY A 275 20.54 -4.26 -0.80
C GLY A 275 19.91 -3.36 0.28
N GLU A 276 20.59 -2.27 0.66
CA GLU A 276 19.94 -1.23 1.44
C GLU A 276 18.73 -0.69 0.64
N LYS A 277 17.61 -0.52 1.32
CA LYS A 277 16.30 -0.26 0.68
C LYS A 277 16.30 0.92 -0.29
N ASP A 278 16.94 2.03 0.07
CA ASP A 278 17.00 3.23 -0.77
C ASP A 278 17.88 3.01 -2.00
N MET A 279 19.01 2.32 -1.83
CA MET A 279 19.92 1.98 -2.94
C MET A 279 19.29 0.96 -3.88
N ALA A 280 18.68 -0.10 -3.35
CA ALA A 280 18.04 -1.15 -4.14
C ALA A 280 16.92 -0.58 -5.03
N LEU A 281 16.05 0.28 -4.48
CA LEU A 281 14.99 0.94 -5.26
C LEU A 281 15.55 1.97 -6.23
N THR A 282 16.62 2.67 -5.90
CA THR A 282 17.32 3.58 -6.83
C THR A 282 17.85 2.82 -8.05
N LEU A 283 18.49 1.66 -7.83
CA LEU A 283 18.95 0.79 -8.92
C LEU A 283 17.78 0.26 -9.76
N GLY A 284 16.65 -0.09 -9.12
CA GLY A 284 15.42 -0.46 -9.80
C GLY A 284 14.86 0.67 -10.67
N ALA A 285 14.88 1.90 -10.18
CA ALA A 285 14.43 3.09 -10.93
C ALA A 285 15.34 3.37 -12.14
N LEU A 286 16.64 3.29 -11.96
CA LEU A 286 17.59 3.40 -13.07
C LEU A 286 17.36 2.30 -14.12
N ALA A 287 17.17 1.05 -13.68
CA ALA A 287 16.83 -0.06 -14.57
C ALA A 287 15.53 0.16 -15.35
N ALA A 288 14.50 0.76 -14.70
CA ALA A 288 13.23 1.09 -15.36
C ALA A 288 13.38 2.18 -16.45
N LEU A 289 14.32 3.09 -16.27
CA LEU A 289 14.59 4.16 -17.24
C LEU A 289 15.41 3.69 -18.45
N LEU A 290 16.16 2.56 -18.37
CA LEU A 290 17.00 2.07 -19.46
C LEU A 290 16.25 1.94 -20.79
N PRO A 291 15.05 1.30 -20.88
CA PRO A 291 14.34 1.21 -22.16
C PRO A 291 13.96 2.56 -22.75
N LEU A 292 13.67 3.55 -21.90
CA LEU A 292 13.34 4.91 -22.34
C LEU A 292 14.56 5.66 -22.89
N THR A 293 15.73 5.50 -22.24
CA THR A 293 16.95 6.19 -22.67
C THR A 293 17.53 5.64 -23.98
N PHE A 294 17.36 4.34 -24.23
CA PHE A 294 17.89 3.70 -25.44
C PHE A 294 16.93 3.74 -26.66
N ARG A 295 15.62 3.88 -26.42
CA ARG A 295 14.58 3.77 -27.47
C ARG A 295 13.76 5.03 -27.69
N ALA A 296 13.78 5.97 -26.75
CA ALA A 296 13.02 7.22 -26.82
C ALA A 296 13.93 8.45 -26.77
N ASP A 297 13.35 9.59 -27.10
CA ASP A 297 14.03 10.87 -26.90
C ASP A 297 14.33 11.08 -25.39
N LYS A 298 15.52 11.57 -25.08
CA LYS A 298 15.93 11.92 -23.70
C LYS A 298 14.92 12.84 -23.00
N LYS A 299 14.18 13.66 -23.77
CA LYS A 299 13.10 14.50 -23.24
C LYS A 299 11.95 13.67 -22.67
N ILE A 300 11.63 12.53 -23.29
CA ILE A 300 10.57 11.64 -22.79
C ILE A 300 10.96 11.03 -21.45
N ALA A 301 12.21 10.58 -21.31
CA ALA A 301 12.72 10.05 -20.05
C ALA A 301 12.74 11.12 -18.93
N ALA A 302 13.17 12.35 -19.26
CA ALA A 302 13.16 13.46 -18.31
C ALA A 302 11.74 13.85 -17.87
N ASN A 303 10.78 13.90 -18.81
CA ASN A 303 9.38 14.17 -18.51
C ASN A 303 8.76 13.06 -17.67
N ALA A 304 9.10 11.79 -17.92
CA ALA A 304 8.66 10.66 -17.12
C ALA A 304 9.08 10.82 -15.64
N VAL A 305 10.34 11.19 -15.41
CA VAL A 305 10.86 11.46 -14.06
C VAL A 305 10.11 12.65 -13.43
N GLY A 306 9.89 13.73 -14.17
CA GLY A 306 9.13 14.90 -13.68
C GLY A 306 7.70 14.54 -13.26
N THR A 307 6.97 13.80 -14.08
CA THR A 307 5.60 13.34 -13.80
C THR A 307 5.57 12.40 -12.58
N ALA A 308 6.50 11.44 -12.52
CA ALA A 308 6.63 10.52 -11.41
C ALA A 308 6.88 11.25 -10.09
N LEU A 309 7.81 12.22 -10.08
CA LEU A 309 8.12 13.01 -8.88
C LEU A 309 6.96 13.90 -8.45
N ALA A 310 6.21 14.50 -9.38
CA ALA A 310 5.01 15.27 -9.06
C ALA A 310 3.96 14.41 -8.35
N SER A 311 3.71 13.20 -8.85
CA SER A 311 2.81 12.24 -8.21
C SER A 311 3.36 11.76 -6.86
N GLY A 312 4.64 11.42 -6.80
CA GLY A 312 5.35 10.97 -5.60
C GLY A 312 5.36 12.02 -4.49
N ALA A 313 5.51 13.30 -4.83
CA ALA A 313 5.53 14.40 -3.86
C ALA A 313 4.22 14.48 -3.06
N VAL A 314 3.06 14.34 -3.71
CA VAL A 314 1.75 14.31 -3.02
C VAL A 314 1.68 13.15 -2.04
N ILE A 315 2.17 11.98 -2.44
CA ILE A 315 2.19 10.77 -1.60
C ILE A 315 3.11 10.98 -0.39
N VAL A 316 4.32 11.52 -0.58
CA VAL A 316 5.28 11.82 0.50
C VAL A 316 4.66 12.78 1.51
N LEU A 317 3.97 13.84 1.05
CA LEU A 317 3.29 14.78 1.93
C LEU A 317 2.19 14.12 2.77
N ILE A 318 1.35 13.28 2.16
CA ILE A 318 0.29 12.55 2.87
C ILE A 318 0.89 11.58 3.91
N ILE A 319 1.94 10.86 3.53
CA ILE A 319 2.65 9.93 4.41
C ILE A 319 3.33 10.67 5.57
N GLY A 320 3.98 11.80 5.29
CA GLY A 320 4.56 12.67 6.32
C GLY A 320 3.50 13.15 7.31
N ALA A 321 2.33 13.57 6.82
CA ALA A 321 1.20 13.97 7.67
C ALA A 321 0.66 12.81 8.53
N GLY A 322 0.58 11.60 7.98
CA GLY A 322 0.21 10.39 8.72
C GLY A 322 1.22 10.05 9.81
N GLY A 323 2.51 10.14 9.49
CA GLY A 323 3.59 9.95 10.45
C GLY A 323 3.59 11.01 11.57
N ALA A 324 3.28 12.26 11.23
CA ALA A 324 3.08 13.33 12.21
C ALA A 324 1.92 13.02 13.15
N PHE A 325 0.75 12.64 12.60
CA PHE A 325 -0.41 12.23 13.39
C PHE A 325 -0.08 11.07 14.35
N GLY A 326 0.56 10.01 13.83
CA GLY A 326 0.99 8.87 14.62
C GLY A 326 2.03 9.23 15.68
N GLY A 327 3.01 10.06 15.32
CA GLY A 327 4.05 10.52 16.24
C GLY A 327 3.50 11.27 17.43
N VAL A 328 2.60 12.23 17.22
CA VAL A 328 1.99 12.97 18.33
C VAL A 328 0.99 12.12 19.11
N LEU A 329 0.34 11.15 18.48
CA LEU A 329 -0.54 10.20 19.17
C LEU A 329 0.26 9.34 20.17
N ARG A 330 1.46 8.86 19.82
CA ARG A 330 2.33 8.14 20.75
C ARG A 330 2.70 8.96 22.00
N GLN A 331 2.81 10.29 21.86
CA GLN A 331 3.12 11.20 22.95
C GLN A 331 1.99 11.34 23.98
N THR A 332 0.79 10.81 23.70
CA THR A 332 -0.37 10.84 24.61
C THR A 332 -0.35 9.76 25.70
N GLY A 333 0.53 8.75 25.60
CA GLY A 333 0.50 7.57 26.47
C GLY A 333 -0.57 6.54 26.03
N ILE A 334 -0.94 6.52 24.74
CA ILE A 334 -1.98 5.61 24.23
C ILE A 334 -1.55 4.15 24.29
N ALA A 335 -0.24 3.86 24.21
CA ALA A 335 0.28 2.50 24.28
C ALA A 335 0.02 1.85 25.64
N GLU A 336 0.26 2.58 26.75
CA GLU A 336 -0.01 2.11 28.11
C GLU A 336 -1.51 1.87 28.32
N THR A 337 -2.36 2.74 27.75
CA THR A 337 -3.81 2.59 27.82
C THR A 337 -4.29 1.33 27.08
N PHE A 338 -3.72 1.02 25.92
CA PHE A 338 -4.02 -0.23 25.21
C PHE A 338 -3.51 -1.45 25.98
N GLY A 339 -2.33 -1.38 26.60
CA GLY A 339 -1.80 -2.45 27.46
C GLY A 339 -2.75 -2.82 28.60
N THR A 340 -3.32 -1.82 29.26
CA THR A 340 -4.28 -2.05 30.36
C THR A 340 -5.64 -2.57 29.88
N LEU A 341 -6.16 -2.08 28.75
CA LEU A 341 -7.45 -2.49 28.21
C LEU A 341 -7.44 -3.90 27.61
N LEU A 342 -6.35 -4.26 26.95
CA LEU A 342 -6.24 -5.52 26.21
C LEU A 342 -5.59 -6.64 27.03
N GLY A 343 -5.18 -6.40 28.27
CA GLY A 343 -4.40 -7.22 29.17
C GLY A 343 -4.50 -8.76 29.07
N HIS A 344 -5.60 -9.31 28.53
CA HIS A 344 -5.81 -10.73 28.27
C HIS A 344 -6.40 -11.04 26.89
N ALA A 345 -6.64 -10.03 26.03
CA ALA A 345 -7.34 -10.18 24.75
C ALA A 345 -6.40 -10.13 23.52
N HIS A 346 -5.19 -10.66 23.65
CA HIS A 346 -4.13 -10.63 22.62
C HIS A 346 -4.60 -11.17 21.26
N SER A 347 -5.47 -12.18 21.27
CA SER A 347 -5.99 -12.83 20.05
C SER A 347 -6.85 -11.88 19.17
N PHE A 348 -7.37 -10.80 19.73
CA PHE A 348 -8.24 -9.85 19.01
C PHE A 348 -7.48 -8.66 18.41
N ALA A 349 -6.20 -8.49 18.65
CA ALA A 349 -5.45 -7.32 18.20
C ALA A 349 -5.41 -7.22 16.66
N LEU A 350 -5.18 -8.32 15.94
CA LEU A 350 -5.19 -8.34 14.47
C LEU A 350 -6.58 -8.04 13.89
N PRO A 351 -7.69 -8.68 14.34
CA PRO A 351 -9.05 -8.29 13.94
C PRO A 351 -9.39 -6.82 14.23
N VAL A 352 -8.98 -6.29 15.39
CA VAL A 352 -9.26 -4.89 15.76
C VAL A 352 -8.58 -3.92 14.81
N VAL A 353 -7.30 -4.12 14.52
CA VAL A 353 -6.55 -3.27 13.59
C VAL A 353 -7.11 -3.37 12.16
N PHE A 354 -7.50 -4.56 11.72
CA PHE A 354 -8.21 -4.76 10.46
C PHE A 354 -9.52 -3.96 10.42
N LEU A 355 -10.36 -4.04 11.46
CA LEU A 355 -11.64 -3.33 11.53
C LEU A 355 -11.45 -1.81 11.54
N ILE A 356 -10.47 -1.30 12.27
CA ILE A 356 -10.15 0.13 12.27
C ILE A 356 -9.79 0.57 10.84
N THR A 357 -8.91 -0.18 10.17
CA THR A 357 -8.51 0.12 8.78
C THR A 357 -9.71 0.08 7.84
N MET A 358 -10.58 -0.93 7.99
CA MET A 358 -11.79 -1.09 7.19
C MET A 358 -12.77 0.08 7.39
N LEU A 359 -12.98 0.53 8.62
CA LEU A 359 -13.83 1.68 8.92
C LEU A 359 -13.30 2.96 8.29
N VAL A 360 -11.99 3.24 8.47
CA VAL A 360 -11.34 4.40 7.85
C VAL A 360 -11.42 4.31 6.32
N ARG A 361 -11.18 3.13 5.74
CA ARG A 361 -11.27 2.88 4.29
C ARG A 361 -12.68 3.15 3.76
N THR A 362 -13.68 2.59 4.41
CA THR A 362 -15.10 2.77 4.05
C THR A 362 -15.49 4.25 4.07
N ALA A 363 -15.00 4.97 5.07
CA ALA A 363 -15.31 6.38 5.23
C ALA A 363 -14.66 7.25 4.15
N GLN A 364 -13.37 7.09 3.88
CA GLN A 364 -12.62 8.04 3.05
C GLN A 364 -12.32 7.58 1.62
N GLY A 365 -12.50 6.30 1.31
CA GLY A 365 -12.37 5.79 -0.06
C GLY A 365 -10.93 5.45 -0.53
N SER A 366 -9.87 5.81 0.20
CA SER A 366 -8.48 5.54 -0.19
C SER A 366 -7.85 4.43 0.66
N ALA A 367 -7.41 3.33 0.03
CA ALA A 367 -6.71 2.25 0.70
C ALA A 367 -5.40 2.73 1.35
N THR A 368 -4.62 3.52 0.63
CA THR A 368 -3.34 4.05 1.11
C THR A 368 -3.52 4.95 2.35
N VAL A 369 -4.48 5.88 2.31
CA VAL A 369 -4.73 6.77 3.44
C VAL A 369 -5.29 6.00 4.65
N ALA A 370 -6.12 4.98 4.43
CA ALA A 370 -6.61 4.12 5.51
C ALA A 370 -5.45 3.39 6.21
N MET A 371 -4.53 2.83 5.44
CA MET A 371 -3.32 2.20 5.98
C MET A 371 -2.45 3.19 6.76
N ILE A 372 -2.23 4.39 6.22
CA ILE A 372 -1.46 5.46 6.88
C ILE A 372 -2.10 5.88 8.20
N THR A 373 -3.41 5.94 8.26
CA THR A 373 -4.16 6.33 9.47
C THR A 373 -4.16 5.22 10.52
N ALA A 374 -4.24 3.94 10.11
CA ALA A 374 -4.33 2.81 11.01
C ALA A 374 -2.97 2.35 11.57
N ALA A 375 -1.88 2.52 10.82
CA ALA A 375 -0.56 2.04 11.22
C ALA A 375 -0.05 2.61 12.56
N PRO A 376 -0.20 3.91 12.87
CA PRO A 376 0.18 4.44 14.17
C PRO A 376 -0.61 3.84 15.35
N ILE A 377 -1.88 3.49 15.11
CA ILE A 377 -2.73 2.84 16.12
C ILE A 377 -2.21 1.42 16.38
N ALA A 378 -1.90 0.67 15.31
CA ALA A 378 -1.30 -0.66 15.41
C ALA A 378 0.06 -0.61 16.12
N LYS A 379 0.87 0.44 15.87
CA LYS A 379 2.14 0.64 16.57
C LYS A 379 1.94 0.81 18.05
N ALA A 380 0.93 1.57 18.48
CA ALA A 380 0.60 1.72 19.89
C ALA A 380 0.23 0.38 20.55
N PHE A 381 -0.47 -0.52 19.83
CA PHE A 381 -0.70 -1.91 20.29
C PHE A 381 0.60 -2.70 20.45
N LEU A 382 1.53 -2.59 19.51
CA LEU A 382 2.83 -3.27 19.60
C LEU A 382 3.67 -2.74 20.76
N GLU A 383 3.70 -1.42 20.95
CA GLU A 383 4.46 -0.76 22.01
C GLU A 383 3.89 -1.04 23.43
N SER A 384 2.61 -1.42 23.55
CA SER A 384 2.00 -1.81 24.81
C SER A 384 2.55 -3.13 25.38
N GLY A 385 3.35 -3.87 24.61
CA GLY A 385 3.85 -5.19 24.99
C GLY A 385 2.80 -6.30 24.99
N SER A 386 1.57 -5.98 24.57
CA SER A 386 0.45 -6.93 24.53
C SER A 386 0.44 -7.81 23.28
N ALA A 387 1.35 -7.61 22.33
CA ALA A 387 1.41 -8.38 21.10
C ALA A 387 2.40 -9.55 21.22
N HIS A 388 1.91 -10.78 21.07
CA HIS A 388 2.73 -12.01 21.08
C HIS A 388 3.00 -12.53 19.66
N VAL A 389 2.95 -11.65 18.65
CA VAL A 389 3.20 -11.98 17.24
C VAL A 389 4.04 -10.88 16.60
N HIS A 390 4.82 -11.25 15.58
CA HIS A 390 5.68 -10.31 14.88
C HIS A 390 4.89 -9.16 14.25
N PRO A 391 5.43 -7.92 14.23
CA PRO A 391 4.78 -6.74 13.65
C PRO A 391 4.32 -6.90 12.19
N VAL A 392 4.93 -7.81 11.41
CA VAL A 392 4.52 -8.09 10.03
C VAL A 392 3.06 -8.53 9.92
N TYR A 393 2.53 -9.27 10.90
CA TYR A 393 1.13 -9.69 10.90
C TYR A 393 0.17 -8.51 11.08
N PHE A 394 0.55 -7.53 11.90
CA PHE A 394 -0.18 -6.27 12.00
C PHE A 394 -0.15 -5.50 10.69
N ALA A 395 1.01 -5.42 10.05
CA ALA A 395 1.16 -4.77 8.75
C ALA A 395 0.26 -5.39 7.69
N ILE A 396 0.21 -6.73 7.62
CA ILE A 396 -0.64 -7.46 6.68
C ILE A 396 -2.13 -7.30 7.04
N ALA A 397 -2.49 -7.35 8.32
CA ALA A 397 -3.87 -7.13 8.77
C ALA A 397 -4.38 -5.72 8.38
N ILE A 398 -3.55 -4.68 8.51
CA ILE A 398 -3.83 -3.32 8.01
C ILE A 398 -4.05 -3.34 6.50
N GLY A 399 -3.15 -3.96 5.75
CA GLY A 399 -3.28 -4.08 4.29
C GLY A 399 -4.56 -4.80 3.87
N CYS A 400 -4.92 -5.89 4.55
CA CYS A 400 -6.17 -6.62 4.34
C CYS A 400 -7.40 -5.77 4.70
N GLY A 401 -7.34 -5.03 5.81
CA GLY A 401 -8.40 -4.11 6.24
C GLY A 401 -8.66 -2.95 5.28
N SER A 402 -7.68 -2.63 4.42
CA SER A 402 -7.84 -1.62 3.37
C SER A 402 -8.65 -2.10 2.15
N LYS A 403 -9.08 -3.37 2.12
CA LYS A 403 -9.80 -3.96 0.96
C LYS A 403 -11.31 -3.88 1.04
N PRO A 404 -11.97 -4.23 2.17
CA PRO A 404 -13.42 -4.27 2.22
C PRO A 404 -14.06 -2.91 1.91
N VAL A 405 -15.28 -2.99 1.35
CA VAL A 405 -16.15 -1.82 1.09
C VAL A 405 -15.49 -0.74 0.22
N ALA A 406 -14.86 -1.15 -0.90
CA ALA A 406 -14.55 -0.22 -1.98
C ALA A 406 -15.84 0.15 -2.72
N TRP A 407 -16.22 1.43 -2.70
CA TRP A 407 -17.49 1.91 -3.27
C TRP A 407 -17.30 3.28 -3.95
N MET A 408 -18.37 4.01 -4.21
CA MET A 408 -18.36 5.24 -5.02
C MET A 408 -17.48 6.39 -4.50
N ASN A 409 -17.00 6.33 -3.26
CA ASN A 409 -16.02 7.30 -2.74
C ASN A 409 -14.57 6.98 -3.11
N ASP A 410 -14.34 5.83 -3.75
CA ASP A 410 -13.01 5.33 -4.14
C ASP A 410 -12.71 5.69 -5.60
N ALA A 411 -11.58 6.34 -5.85
CA ALA A 411 -11.12 6.62 -7.21
C ALA A 411 -10.89 5.34 -8.03
N GLY A 412 -10.31 4.29 -7.41
CA GLY A 412 -10.11 2.99 -8.06
C GLY A 412 -11.41 2.32 -8.50
N PHE A 413 -12.50 2.47 -7.71
CA PHE A 413 -13.84 2.03 -8.11
C PHE A 413 -14.27 2.63 -9.46
N TRP A 414 -14.10 3.95 -9.62
CA TRP A 414 -14.48 4.65 -10.85
C TRP A 414 -13.54 4.33 -12.01
N ILE A 415 -12.25 4.19 -11.75
CA ILE A 415 -11.28 3.84 -12.79
C ILE A 415 -11.57 2.44 -13.32
N ILE A 416 -11.80 1.45 -12.46
CA ILE A 416 -12.21 0.11 -12.87
C ILE A 416 -13.51 0.17 -13.68
N SER A 417 -14.54 0.85 -13.17
CA SER A 417 -15.83 1.00 -13.84
C SER A 417 -15.66 1.61 -15.25
N LYS A 418 -15.02 2.76 -15.36
CA LYS A 418 -14.90 3.51 -16.61
C LYS A 418 -13.98 2.83 -17.63
N SER A 419 -12.82 2.31 -17.21
CA SER A 419 -11.88 1.66 -18.13
C SER A 419 -12.40 0.35 -18.71
N THR A 420 -13.21 -0.38 -17.92
CA THR A 420 -13.73 -1.70 -18.32
C THR A 420 -15.16 -1.68 -18.88
N GLY A 421 -15.87 -0.55 -18.75
CA GLY A 421 -17.28 -0.45 -19.16
C GLY A 421 -18.27 -1.11 -18.18
N LEU A 422 -17.86 -1.45 -16.99
CA LEU A 422 -18.77 -1.87 -15.91
C LEU A 422 -19.63 -0.68 -15.49
N SER A 423 -20.95 -0.87 -15.38
CA SER A 423 -21.80 0.12 -14.74
C SER A 423 -21.51 0.19 -13.23
N GLU A 424 -21.85 1.30 -12.58
CA GLU A 424 -21.72 1.47 -11.12
C GLU A 424 -22.35 0.31 -10.35
N ARG A 425 -23.57 -0.10 -10.76
CA ARG A 425 -24.29 -1.21 -10.15
C ARG A 425 -23.57 -2.54 -10.33
N GLN A 426 -22.96 -2.78 -11.49
CA GLN A 426 -22.16 -3.99 -11.74
C GLN A 426 -20.89 -3.98 -10.92
N THR A 427 -20.19 -2.85 -10.84
CA THR A 427 -18.97 -2.69 -10.03
C THR A 427 -19.27 -2.94 -8.55
N LEU A 428 -20.36 -2.37 -8.00
CA LEU A 428 -20.81 -2.62 -6.63
C LEU A 428 -21.17 -4.08 -6.37
N ARG A 429 -21.71 -4.80 -7.37
CA ARG A 429 -22.12 -6.21 -7.21
C ARG A 429 -21.03 -7.22 -7.47
N THR A 430 -19.93 -6.81 -8.08
CA THR A 430 -18.83 -7.70 -8.47
C THR A 430 -17.51 -7.35 -7.80
N VAL A 431 -17.00 -6.15 -8.04
CA VAL A 431 -15.67 -5.72 -7.53
C VAL A 431 -15.70 -5.52 -6.01
N THR A 432 -16.69 -4.81 -5.48
CA THR A 432 -16.79 -4.52 -4.04
C THR A 432 -16.84 -5.79 -3.18
N PRO A 433 -17.73 -6.76 -3.43
CA PRO A 433 -17.76 -7.99 -2.61
C PRO A 433 -16.55 -8.88 -2.85
N MET A 434 -15.95 -8.88 -4.05
CA MET A 434 -14.70 -9.58 -4.31
C MET A 434 -13.56 -9.03 -3.45
N MET A 435 -13.40 -7.70 -3.39
CA MET A 435 -12.39 -7.06 -2.57
C MET A 435 -12.63 -7.29 -1.08
N ALA A 436 -13.90 -7.30 -0.63
CA ALA A 436 -14.25 -7.65 0.74
C ALA A 436 -13.85 -9.10 1.07
N LEU A 437 -14.20 -10.05 0.19
CA LEU A 437 -13.79 -11.44 0.35
C LEU A 437 -12.27 -11.59 0.45
N GLN A 438 -11.51 -10.91 -0.40
CA GLN A 438 -10.05 -10.92 -0.36
C GLN A 438 -9.50 -10.34 0.97
N GLY A 439 -10.08 -9.24 1.46
CA GLY A 439 -9.70 -8.65 2.73
C GLY A 439 -9.90 -9.61 3.92
N PHE A 440 -11.09 -10.21 4.03
CA PHE A 440 -11.39 -11.17 5.09
C PHE A 440 -10.60 -12.48 4.95
N ALA A 441 -10.43 -12.99 3.74
CA ALA A 441 -9.60 -14.17 3.48
C ALA A 441 -8.12 -13.90 3.85
N GLY A 442 -7.61 -12.72 3.50
CA GLY A 442 -6.27 -12.30 3.86
C GLY A 442 -6.09 -12.18 5.38
N LEU A 443 -7.07 -11.63 6.11
CA LEU A 443 -7.05 -11.61 7.57
C LEU A 443 -7.05 -13.02 8.15
N ALA A 444 -7.91 -13.91 7.66
CA ALA A 444 -7.97 -15.30 8.12
C ALA A 444 -6.64 -16.02 7.92
N LEU A 445 -6.03 -15.88 6.73
CA LEU A 445 -4.69 -16.41 6.45
C LEU A 445 -3.63 -15.80 7.39
N THR A 446 -3.71 -14.49 7.63
CA THR A 446 -2.79 -13.79 8.55
C THR A 446 -2.88 -14.35 9.97
N ILE A 447 -4.09 -14.57 10.49
CA ILE A 447 -4.34 -15.15 11.82
C ILE A 447 -3.81 -16.59 11.87
N VAL A 448 -4.07 -17.40 10.84
CA VAL A 448 -3.56 -18.78 10.78
C VAL A 448 -2.02 -18.79 10.74
N CYS A 449 -1.39 -17.95 9.92
CA CYS A 449 0.06 -17.84 9.87
C CYS A 449 0.64 -17.36 11.20
N ALA A 450 0.03 -16.36 11.85
CA ALA A 450 0.47 -15.85 13.14
C ALA A 450 0.35 -16.91 14.26
N TRP A 451 -0.66 -17.78 14.20
CA TRP A 451 -0.85 -18.88 15.11
C TRP A 451 0.16 -20.01 14.88
N LEU A 452 0.43 -20.38 13.61
CA LEU A 452 1.36 -21.45 13.27
C LEU A 452 2.83 -21.03 13.40
N TRP A 453 3.13 -19.75 13.15
CA TRP A 453 4.48 -19.22 13.14
C TRP A 453 4.53 -17.78 13.65
N PRO A 454 4.45 -17.57 14.98
CA PRO A 454 4.34 -16.23 15.59
C PRO A 454 5.57 -15.35 15.38
N MET A 455 6.73 -15.91 15.07
CA MET A 455 8.02 -15.21 14.82
C MET A 455 8.43 -14.23 15.95
N VAL A 456 8.14 -14.57 17.20
CA VAL A 456 8.48 -13.78 18.41
C VAL A 456 9.89 -14.09 18.85
#